data_5f0a1a106110842df5d00cc009f67288
#
_entry.id   5f0a1a106110842df5d00cc009f67288
#
_cell.length_a   1.000
_cell.length_b   1.000
_cell.length_c   1.000
_cell.angle_alpha   90.00
_cell.angle_beta   90.00
_cell.angle_gamma   90.00
#
_symmetry.space_group_name_H-M   'P 1'
#
loop_
_entity.id
_entity.type
_entity.pdbx_description
1 polymer ?
#
loop_
_entity_poly.entity_id
_entity_poly.type
_entity_poly.pdbx_seq_one_letter_code
_entity_poly.pdbx_strand_id
1 'polypeptide(L)'
;VSGGVLVVNGSLTSNVTVTNGGALGGSGALIGALAVNGGTVAPGNSIGTMTVTGNFSQTGGVYQVEVNSAGQNDKIVATGTATINGGTVQVLATSGSYQRNTTYTIVTATGGLTGTYGGVSSNLAFLTPSLSYDANNVYLLLEQAASAFASGAQTSNQRAVGNALDTASPTATRHVA
;
A
#
# COMPACT_ATOMS: atom_id res chain seq x y z
N VAL A 1 -2.01 21.24 1.92
CA VAL A 1 -0.57 21.04 1.72
C VAL A 1 -0.31 21.06 0.23
N SER A 2 0.22 22.16 -0.29
CA SER A 2 0.48 22.38 -1.73
C SER A 2 1.98 22.35 -2.07
N GLY A 3 2.82 22.04 -1.09
CA GLY A 3 4.27 21.90 -1.21
C GLY A 3 4.86 21.50 0.13
N GLY A 4 6.00 20.81 0.10
CA GLY A 4 6.63 20.27 1.30
C GLY A 4 5.88 19.11 1.94
N VAL A 5 6.23 18.81 3.18
CA VAL A 5 5.70 17.64 3.92
C VAL A 5 5.04 18.13 5.22
N LEU A 6 3.81 17.71 5.45
CA LEU A 6 3.14 17.82 6.75
C LEU A 6 3.17 16.44 7.42
N VAL A 7 3.75 16.35 8.62
CA VAL A 7 3.77 15.12 9.42
C VAL A 7 2.89 15.30 10.65
N VAL A 8 1.87 14.47 10.80
CA VAL A 8 0.95 14.50 11.93
C VAL A 8 1.15 13.24 12.77
N ASN A 9 1.79 13.39 13.95
CA ASN A 9 2.03 12.29 14.90
C ASN A 9 1.18 12.39 16.17
N GLY A 10 0.52 13.51 16.34
CA GLY A 10 -0.49 13.76 17.37
C GLY A 10 -1.87 13.90 16.76
N SER A 11 -2.61 14.92 17.16
CA SER A 11 -3.92 15.26 16.57
C SER A 11 -3.89 16.63 15.94
N LEU A 12 -4.50 16.74 14.75
CA LEU A 12 -4.72 17.97 14.02
C LEU A 12 -6.22 18.19 13.80
N THR A 13 -6.77 19.21 14.43
CA THR A 13 -8.20 19.55 14.28
C THR A 13 -8.36 20.49 13.08
N SER A 14 -8.44 19.90 11.88
CA SER A 14 -8.66 20.63 10.62
C SER A 14 -9.00 19.65 9.50
N ASN A 15 -9.73 20.13 8.50
CA ASN A 15 -9.74 19.47 7.20
C ASN A 15 -8.37 19.67 6.54
N VAL A 16 -7.85 18.59 5.94
CA VAL A 16 -6.57 18.62 5.23
C VAL A 16 -6.79 18.33 3.76
N THR A 17 -6.26 19.20 2.89
CA THR A 17 -6.19 18.94 1.45
C THR A 17 -4.73 18.83 1.04
N VAL A 18 -4.39 17.75 0.35
CA VAL A 18 -3.06 17.50 -0.22
C VAL A 18 -3.17 17.65 -1.74
N THR A 19 -2.39 18.56 -2.29
CA THR A 19 -2.36 18.86 -3.73
C THR A 19 -0.98 18.57 -4.32
N ASN A 20 -0.81 18.77 -5.62
CA ASN A 20 0.46 18.54 -6.30
C ASN A 20 1.64 19.22 -5.59
N GLY A 21 2.70 18.48 -5.36
CA GLY A 21 3.91 18.91 -4.65
C GLY A 21 3.82 18.83 -3.14
N GLY A 22 2.65 18.58 -2.56
CA GLY A 22 2.48 18.37 -1.13
C GLY A 22 2.52 16.90 -0.74
N ALA A 23 2.95 16.62 0.49
CA ALA A 23 2.87 15.31 1.09
C ALA A 23 2.32 15.38 2.52
N LEU A 24 1.53 14.38 2.89
CA LEU A 24 1.01 14.18 4.24
C LEU A 24 1.49 12.83 4.76
N GLY A 25 2.12 12.83 5.93
CA GLY A 25 2.59 11.62 6.61
C GLY A 25 2.24 11.62 8.10
N GLY A 26 2.71 10.58 8.79
CA GLY A 26 2.56 10.39 10.22
C GLY A 26 1.46 9.40 10.60
N SER A 27 1.48 9.00 11.88
CA SER A 27 0.57 8.00 12.47
C SER A 27 -0.48 8.62 13.40
N GLY A 28 -0.71 9.91 13.27
CA GLY A 28 -1.64 10.66 14.11
C GLY A 28 -3.09 10.65 13.63
N ALA A 29 -3.89 11.53 14.22
CA ALA A 29 -5.30 11.70 13.94
C ALA A 29 -5.59 13.06 13.28
N LEU A 30 -6.30 13.03 12.17
CA LEU A 30 -6.95 14.19 11.60
C LEU A 30 -8.39 14.27 12.12
N ILE A 31 -8.66 15.28 12.90
CA ILE A 31 -10.03 15.58 13.38
C ILE A 31 -10.68 16.49 12.34
N GLY A 32 -11.20 15.89 11.28
CA GLY A 32 -11.73 16.51 10.08
C GLY A 32 -11.62 15.59 8.87
N ALA A 33 -11.87 16.11 7.69
CA ALA A 33 -11.79 15.39 6.43
C ALA A 33 -10.38 15.42 5.84
N LEU A 34 -10.02 14.39 5.07
CA LEU A 34 -8.81 14.32 4.26
C LEU A 34 -9.19 14.25 2.78
N ALA A 35 -8.66 15.19 1.98
CA ALA A 35 -8.78 15.18 0.52
C ALA A 35 -7.39 15.12 -0.13
N VAL A 36 -7.16 14.15 -1.01
CA VAL A 36 -5.91 13.98 -1.78
C VAL A 36 -6.21 14.24 -3.26
N ASN A 37 -5.80 15.41 -3.75
CA ASN A 37 -6.12 15.91 -5.09
C ASN A 37 -4.86 16.00 -5.98
N GLY A 38 -3.89 15.10 -5.82
CA GLY A 38 -2.71 15.06 -6.68
C GLY A 38 -1.37 15.04 -5.94
N GLY A 39 -1.34 15.18 -4.61
CA GLY A 39 -0.13 15.03 -3.78
C GLY A 39 0.09 13.59 -3.33
N THR A 40 0.87 13.42 -2.29
CA THR A 40 1.18 12.11 -1.70
C THR A 40 0.59 12.00 -0.29
N VAL A 41 -0.05 10.89 0.02
CA VAL A 41 -0.37 10.51 1.40
C VAL A 41 0.42 9.24 1.76
N ALA A 42 1.14 9.28 2.89
CA ALA A 42 2.01 8.22 3.39
C ALA A 42 1.80 8.07 4.90
N PRO A 43 0.81 7.28 5.34
CA PRO A 43 0.58 7.03 6.75
C PRO A 43 1.80 6.40 7.43
N GLY A 44 2.00 6.70 8.70
CA GLY A 44 3.13 6.16 9.45
C GLY A 44 4.36 7.07 9.47
N ASN A 45 5.32 6.71 10.33
CA ASN A 45 6.71 7.18 10.29
C ASN A 45 7.66 6.03 9.89
N SER A 46 7.12 4.95 9.59
CA SER A 46 7.37 3.62 9.11
C SER A 46 5.98 3.01 9.03
N ILE A 47 5.80 1.71 9.21
CA ILE A 47 4.46 1.12 9.24
C ILE A 47 3.60 1.74 10.36
N GLY A 48 2.43 2.28 9.99
CA GLY A 48 1.53 2.93 10.93
C GLY A 48 0.13 3.21 10.40
N THR A 49 -0.72 3.71 11.28
CA THR A 49 -2.11 4.03 10.94
C THR A 49 -2.35 5.53 11.08
N MET A 50 -2.92 6.14 10.05
CA MET A 50 -3.47 7.49 10.09
C MET A 50 -4.98 7.40 10.28
N THR A 51 -5.48 8.05 11.33
CA THR A 51 -6.91 8.12 11.60
C THR A 51 -7.49 9.42 11.05
N VAL A 52 -8.63 9.33 10.37
CA VAL A 52 -9.40 10.47 9.83
C VAL A 52 -10.78 10.41 10.46
N THR A 53 -11.11 11.37 11.35
CA THR A 53 -12.44 11.39 12.01
C THR A 53 -13.52 12.05 11.16
N GLY A 54 -13.36 12.02 9.87
CA GLY A 54 -14.29 12.52 8.85
C GLY A 54 -14.20 11.66 7.60
N ASN A 55 -14.52 12.28 6.47
CA ASN A 55 -14.45 11.63 5.17
C ASN A 55 -13.02 11.61 4.62
N PHE A 56 -12.69 10.55 3.93
CA PHE A 56 -11.50 10.45 3.10
C PHE A 56 -11.88 10.52 1.63
N SER A 57 -11.19 11.35 0.85
CA SER A 57 -11.38 11.38 -0.59
C SER A 57 -10.04 11.42 -1.31
N GLN A 58 -9.93 10.68 -2.41
CA GLN A 58 -8.77 10.73 -3.29
C GLN A 58 -9.22 10.78 -4.74
N THR A 59 -8.83 11.86 -5.44
CA THR A 59 -9.14 12.07 -6.86
C THR A 59 -7.90 11.99 -7.75
N GLY A 60 -6.72 11.96 -7.15
CA GLY A 60 -5.44 11.87 -7.84
C GLY A 60 -4.30 11.68 -6.86
N GLY A 61 -3.05 11.76 -7.37
CA GLY A 61 -1.85 11.62 -6.56
C GLY A 61 -1.55 10.17 -6.16
N VAL A 62 -0.75 10.02 -5.11
CA VAL A 62 -0.20 8.74 -4.69
C VAL A 62 -0.56 8.44 -3.24
N TYR A 63 -1.07 7.26 -3.00
CA TYR A 63 -1.12 6.65 -1.69
C TYR A 63 0.08 5.70 -1.55
N GLN A 64 1.08 6.10 -0.77
CA GLN A 64 2.22 5.24 -0.43
C GLN A 64 1.84 4.34 0.73
N VAL A 65 2.10 3.05 0.59
CA VAL A 65 1.80 2.03 1.59
C VAL A 65 3.05 1.22 1.85
N GLU A 66 3.62 1.36 3.05
CA GLU A 66 4.67 0.46 3.51
C GLU A 66 4.05 -0.86 3.96
N VAL A 67 4.71 -1.97 3.61
CA VAL A 67 4.31 -3.32 4.02
C VAL A 67 5.54 -4.14 4.38
N ASN A 68 5.37 -5.11 5.28
CA ASN A 68 6.42 -6.07 5.60
C ASN A 68 5.93 -7.52 5.50
N SER A 69 6.88 -8.45 5.51
CA SER A 69 6.60 -9.89 5.43
C SER A 69 5.94 -10.47 6.68
N ALA A 70 5.86 -9.71 7.78
CA ALA A 70 5.14 -10.09 8.99
C ALA A 70 3.63 -9.78 8.93
N GLY A 71 3.15 -9.25 7.81
CA GLY A 71 1.73 -8.92 7.61
C GLY A 71 1.31 -7.55 8.15
N GLN A 72 2.26 -6.70 8.51
CA GLN A 72 1.99 -5.33 8.94
C GLN A 72 2.03 -4.38 7.74
N ASN A 73 1.23 -3.32 7.79
CA ASN A 73 1.12 -2.35 6.71
C ASN A 73 0.68 -0.96 7.20
N ASP A 74 0.95 0.03 6.38
CA ASP A 74 0.34 1.34 6.51
C ASP A 74 -1.16 1.30 6.23
N LYS A 75 -1.91 2.11 6.98
CA LYS A 75 -3.37 2.11 6.89
C LYS A 75 -3.95 3.50 7.08
N ILE A 76 -4.99 3.82 6.30
CA ILE A 76 -5.90 4.92 6.57
C ILE A 76 -7.19 4.36 7.16
N VAL A 77 -7.62 4.90 8.31
CA VAL A 77 -8.90 4.58 8.92
C VAL A 77 -9.75 5.83 8.98
N ALA A 78 -10.83 5.86 8.18
CA ALA A 78 -11.80 6.94 8.18
C ALA A 78 -13.07 6.54 8.94
N THR A 79 -13.57 7.42 9.82
CA THR A 79 -14.87 7.19 10.50
C THR A 79 -16.06 7.57 9.62
N GLY A 80 -15.83 8.45 8.64
CA GLY A 80 -16.79 8.79 7.60
C GLY A 80 -16.70 7.87 6.39
N THR A 81 -17.11 8.39 5.24
CA THR A 81 -17.02 7.70 3.95
C THR A 81 -15.61 7.79 3.34
N ALA A 82 -15.25 6.80 2.53
CA ALA A 82 -14.12 6.92 1.61
C ALA A 82 -14.62 6.98 0.16
N THR A 83 -14.16 7.99 -0.58
CA THR A 83 -14.49 8.16 -2.01
C THR A 83 -13.20 8.19 -2.82
N ILE A 84 -12.98 7.16 -3.64
CA ILE A 84 -11.75 7.00 -4.42
C ILE A 84 -12.12 7.11 -5.90
N ASN A 85 -11.81 8.26 -6.49
CA ASN A 85 -12.09 8.58 -7.90
C ASN A 85 -10.80 8.74 -8.72
N GLY A 86 -9.79 7.92 -8.43
CA GLY A 86 -8.50 7.94 -9.11
C GLY A 86 -7.33 7.93 -8.12
N GLY A 87 -6.15 8.38 -8.59
CA GLY A 87 -4.89 8.19 -7.88
C GLY A 87 -4.34 6.77 -8.01
N THR A 88 -3.16 6.54 -7.48
CA THR A 88 -2.47 5.25 -7.54
C THR A 88 -1.98 4.84 -6.15
N VAL A 89 -1.89 3.54 -5.93
CA VAL A 89 -1.24 2.97 -4.74
C VAL A 89 0.20 2.61 -5.11
N GLN A 90 1.16 3.12 -4.34
CA GLN A 90 2.56 2.74 -4.43
C GLN A 90 2.95 1.91 -3.22
N VAL A 91 3.21 0.65 -3.43
CA VAL A 91 3.63 -0.27 -2.36
C VAL A 91 5.12 -0.18 -2.16
N LEU A 92 5.53 0.10 -0.93
CA LEU A 92 6.92 0.09 -0.47
C LEU A 92 7.12 -1.14 0.41
N ALA A 93 7.38 -2.27 -0.22
CA ALA A 93 7.62 -3.52 0.48
C ALA A 93 9.06 -3.57 1.01
N THR A 94 9.24 -3.88 2.30
CA THR A 94 10.55 -4.10 2.90
C THR A 94 11.12 -5.44 2.44
N SER A 95 12.44 -5.58 2.46
CA SER A 95 13.08 -6.87 2.18
C SER A 95 12.58 -7.95 3.14
N GLY A 96 12.28 -9.13 2.65
CA GLY A 96 11.80 -10.24 3.48
C GLY A 96 11.18 -11.36 2.67
N SER A 97 10.80 -12.44 3.36
CA SER A 97 10.13 -13.59 2.77
C SER A 97 8.62 -13.40 2.86
N TYR A 98 8.00 -12.97 1.78
CA TYR A 98 6.55 -12.82 1.69
C TYR A 98 5.88 -14.17 1.46
N GLN A 99 4.75 -14.39 2.13
CA GLN A 99 3.87 -15.52 1.84
C GLN A 99 3.27 -15.34 0.43
N ARG A 100 2.90 -16.43 -0.23
CA ARG A 100 2.44 -16.42 -1.62
C ARG A 100 1.30 -15.45 -1.90
N ASN A 101 0.36 -15.34 -1.02
CA ASN A 101 -0.85 -14.52 -1.16
C ASN A 101 -1.08 -13.78 0.15
N THR A 102 -0.34 -12.69 0.35
CA THR A 102 -0.52 -11.89 1.56
C THR A 102 -1.49 -10.75 1.27
N THR A 103 -2.55 -10.68 2.05
CA THR A 103 -3.56 -9.62 1.96
C THR A 103 -3.39 -8.62 3.10
N TYR A 104 -3.36 -7.34 2.75
CA TYR A 104 -3.27 -6.22 3.68
C TYR A 104 -4.50 -5.34 3.53
N THR A 105 -5.12 -4.94 4.64
CA THR A 105 -6.17 -3.91 4.61
C THR A 105 -5.51 -2.54 4.68
N ILE A 106 -5.54 -1.78 3.58
CA ILE A 106 -4.85 -0.49 3.46
C ILE A 106 -5.77 0.72 3.71
N VAL A 107 -7.07 0.60 3.48
CA VAL A 107 -8.07 1.62 3.83
C VAL A 107 -9.24 0.94 4.50
N THR A 108 -9.78 1.56 5.55
CA THR A 108 -11.08 1.22 6.14
C THR A 108 -11.90 2.48 6.29
N ALA A 109 -13.16 2.46 5.89
CA ALA A 109 -14.10 3.56 6.05
C ALA A 109 -15.42 3.06 6.67
N THR A 110 -15.72 3.48 7.89
CA THR A 110 -16.91 3.02 8.61
C THR A 110 -18.22 3.47 7.96
N GLY A 111 -18.19 4.64 7.32
CA GLY A 111 -19.33 5.20 6.59
C GLY A 111 -19.54 4.63 5.18
N GLY A 112 -18.69 3.69 4.75
CA GLY A 112 -18.73 3.07 3.43
C GLY A 112 -17.65 3.58 2.48
N LEU A 113 -17.37 2.77 1.46
CA LEU A 113 -16.35 3.02 0.46
C LEU A 113 -16.96 2.98 -0.94
N THR A 114 -16.61 3.94 -1.77
CA THR A 114 -17.03 4.04 -3.17
C THR A 114 -15.85 4.36 -4.09
N GLY A 115 -15.91 3.84 -5.33
CA GLY A 115 -14.89 4.07 -6.33
C GLY A 115 -13.66 3.17 -6.17
N THR A 116 -12.63 3.42 -6.98
CA THR A 116 -11.41 2.60 -7.05
C THR A 116 -10.18 3.44 -7.39
N TYR A 117 -9.01 2.97 -7.00
CA TYR A 117 -7.73 3.49 -7.47
C TYR A 117 -7.52 3.18 -8.95
N GLY A 118 -6.79 4.06 -9.64
CA GLY A 118 -6.44 3.89 -11.05
C GLY A 118 -5.34 2.85 -11.32
N GLY A 119 -4.64 2.41 -10.28
CA GLY A 119 -3.60 1.39 -10.39
C GLY A 119 -2.81 1.18 -9.11
N VAL A 120 -1.99 0.14 -9.13
CA VAL A 120 -1.07 -0.20 -8.03
C VAL A 120 0.28 -0.65 -8.59
N SER A 121 1.36 -0.30 -7.89
CA SER A 121 2.73 -0.71 -8.21
C SER A 121 3.48 -1.13 -6.95
N SER A 122 4.54 -1.93 -7.13
CA SER A 122 5.43 -2.37 -6.03
C SER A 122 6.88 -2.06 -6.38
N ASN A 123 7.70 -1.79 -5.36
CA ASN A 123 9.14 -1.64 -5.48
C ASN A 123 9.89 -2.99 -5.59
N LEU A 124 9.22 -4.12 -5.33
CA LEU A 124 9.81 -5.46 -5.46
C LEU A 124 9.29 -6.16 -6.72
N ALA A 125 10.20 -6.43 -7.67
CA ALA A 125 9.87 -7.00 -8.97
C ALA A 125 9.26 -8.42 -8.91
N PHE A 126 9.49 -9.16 -7.82
CA PHE A 126 8.96 -10.50 -7.61
C PHE A 126 7.59 -10.52 -6.91
N LEU A 127 7.05 -9.35 -6.55
CA LEU A 127 5.71 -9.21 -5.99
C LEU A 127 4.80 -8.50 -6.99
N THR A 128 3.73 -9.16 -7.36
CA THR A 128 2.67 -8.59 -8.19
C THR A 128 1.57 -8.05 -7.28
N PRO A 129 1.42 -6.72 -7.17
CA PRO A 129 0.35 -6.14 -6.37
C PRO A 129 -0.97 -6.13 -7.14
N SER A 130 -2.06 -6.38 -6.44
CA SER A 130 -3.42 -6.15 -6.93
C SER A 130 -4.30 -5.56 -5.82
N LEU A 131 -5.39 -4.90 -6.21
CA LEU A 131 -6.33 -4.30 -5.26
C LEU A 131 -7.69 -4.98 -5.37
N SER A 132 -8.32 -5.18 -4.21
CA SER A 132 -9.71 -5.59 -4.12
C SER A 132 -10.45 -4.72 -3.11
N TYR A 133 -11.78 -4.70 -3.22
CA TYR A 133 -12.63 -3.76 -2.52
C TYR A 133 -13.85 -4.47 -1.96
N ASP A 134 -14.30 -4.04 -0.79
CA ASP A 134 -15.63 -4.33 -0.28
C ASP A 134 -16.37 -3.03 0.07
N ALA A 135 -17.50 -3.13 0.77
CA ALA A 135 -18.33 -1.97 1.12
C ALA A 135 -17.60 -0.93 2.02
N ASN A 136 -16.54 -1.34 2.70
CA ASN A 136 -15.87 -0.52 3.71
C ASN A 136 -14.35 -0.50 3.58
N ASN A 137 -13.75 -1.39 2.79
CA ASN A 137 -12.32 -1.59 2.79
C ASN A 137 -11.69 -1.61 1.40
N VAL A 138 -10.41 -1.21 1.34
CA VAL A 138 -9.49 -1.50 0.25
C VAL A 138 -8.47 -2.51 0.75
N TYR A 139 -8.31 -3.59 0.01
CA TYR A 139 -7.33 -4.62 0.26
C TYR A 139 -6.23 -4.58 -0.80
N LEU A 140 -5.00 -4.70 -0.35
CA LEU A 140 -3.83 -4.94 -1.18
C LEU A 140 -3.47 -6.41 -1.08
N LEU A 141 -3.49 -7.12 -2.19
CA LEU A 141 -2.97 -8.47 -2.32
C LEU A 141 -1.59 -8.41 -2.96
N LEU A 142 -0.62 -9.03 -2.33
CA LEU A 142 0.72 -9.25 -2.88
C LEU A 142 0.87 -10.72 -3.24
N GLU A 143 0.98 -11.00 -4.53
CA GLU A 143 1.23 -12.33 -5.06
C GLU A 143 2.69 -12.46 -5.45
N GLN A 144 3.32 -13.58 -5.09
CA GLN A 144 4.65 -13.88 -5.60
C GLN A 144 4.54 -14.29 -7.06
N ALA A 145 5.28 -13.61 -7.94
CA ALA A 145 5.29 -13.94 -9.36
C ALA A 145 5.70 -15.40 -9.58
N ALA A 146 4.90 -16.13 -10.35
CA ALA A 146 5.07 -17.57 -10.55
C ALA A 146 6.38 -17.98 -11.26
N SER A 147 7.07 -17.02 -11.92
CA SER A 147 8.30 -17.24 -12.69
C SER A 147 9.29 -16.08 -12.53
N ALA A 148 9.39 -15.52 -11.32
CA ALA A 148 10.18 -14.32 -11.06
C ALA A 148 11.68 -14.51 -11.34
N PHE A 149 12.22 -15.69 -11.06
CA PHE A 149 13.65 -15.95 -11.22
C PHE A 149 14.01 -16.33 -12.68
N ALA A 150 13.17 -17.10 -13.35
CA ALA A 150 13.40 -17.49 -14.73
C ALA A 150 13.19 -16.34 -15.73
N SER A 151 12.29 -15.41 -15.45
CA SER A 151 12.00 -14.29 -16.33
C SER A 151 13.12 -13.26 -16.41
N GLY A 152 13.95 -13.13 -15.35
CA GLY A 152 15.15 -12.28 -15.31
C GLY A 152 16.42 -12.95 -15.87
N ALA A 153 16.35 -14.21 -16.28
CA ALA A 153 17.51 -14.97 -16.71
C ALA A 153 17.96 -14.57 -18.13
N GLN A 154 19.22 -14.18 -18.27
CA GLN A 154 19.83 -13.78 -19.53
C GLN A 154 20.58 -14.93 -20.23
N THR A 155 20.88 -16.01 -19.51
CA THR A 155 21.56 -17.20 -20.04
C THR A 155 20.75 -18.47 -19.80
N SER A 156 21.03 -19.53 -20.59
CA SER A 156 20.35 -20.82 -20.46
C SER A 156 20.54 -21.43 -19.07
N ASN A 157 21.73 -21.28 -18.48
CA ASN A 157 21.99 -21.77 -17.13
C ASN A 157 21.25 -20.97 -16.06
N GLN A 158 21.21 -19.66 -16.17
CA GLN A 158 20.40 -18.81 -15.28
C GLN A 158 18.92 -19.16 -15.37
N ARG A 159 18.43 -19.43 -16.59
CA ARG A 159 17.03 -19.84 -16.80
C ARG A 159 16.75 -21.21 -16.20
N ALA A 160 17.66 -22.17 -16.31
CA ALA A 160 17.50 -23.48 -15.68
C ALA A 160 17.47 -23.39 -14.16
N VAL A 161 18.36 -22.58 -13.56
CA VAL A 161 18.37 -22.31 -12.11
C VAL A 161 17.11 -21.56 -11.70
N GLY A 162 16.73 -20.54 -12.47
CA GLY A 162 15.50 -19.75 -12.24
C GLY A 162 14.25 -20.66 -12.25
N ASN A 163 14.11 -21.52 -13.26
CA ASN A 163 13.00 -22.48 -13.33
C ASN A 163 12.99 -23.45 -12.12
N ALA A 164 14.16 -23.92 -11.69
CA ALA A 164 14.25 -24.77 -10.51
C ALA A 164 13.84 -24.05 -9.22
N LEU A 165 14.20 -22.76 -9.10
CA LEU A 165 13.78 -21.91 -7.97
C LEU A 165 12.29 -21.58 -8.03
N ASP A 166 11.74 -21.26 -9.21
CA ASP A 166 10.32 -20.98 -9.40
C ASP A 166 9.44 -22.21 -9.17
N THR A 167 9.98 -23.42 -9.46
CA THR A 167 9.30 -24.70 -9.23
C THR A 167 9.58 -25.30 -7.85
N ALA A 168 10.65 -24.85 -7.15
CA ALA A 168 10.91 -25.21 -5.76
C ALA A 168 9.75 -24.68 -4.90
N SER A 169 8.78 -25.53 -4.75
CA SER A 169 7.46 -25.26 -4.21
C SER A 169 7.53 -24.58 -2.84
N PRO A 170 6.62 -23.65 -2.54
CA PRO A 170 6.53 -22.92 -1.26
C PRO A 170 6.15 -23.77 -0.05
N THR A 171 6.10 -25.09 -0.16
CA THR A 171 5.88 -26.02 0.95
C THR A 171 7.18 -26.44 1.66
N ALA A 172 8.34 -26.05 1.16
CA ALA A 172 9.59 -26.31 1.85
C ALA A 172 9.89 -25.17 2.85
N THR A 173 9.37 -25.29 4.05
CA THR A 173 9.95 -24.66 5.23
C THR A 173 11.37 -25.21 5.39
N ARG A 174 12.36 -24.62 4.72
CA ARG A 174 13.74 -24.94 4.98
C ARG A 174 14.17 -24.18 6.23
N HIS A 175 14.15 -24.87 7.36
CA HIS A 175 15.09 -24.59 8.43
C HIS A 175 16.50 -24.76 7.86
N VAL A 176 17.20 -23.67 7.67
CA VAL A 176 18.65 -23.69 7.55
C VAL A 176 19.16 -23.47 8.97
N ALA A 177 19.78 -24.52 9.49
CA ALA A 177 20.52 -24.48 10.75
C ALA A 177 21.78 -23.61 10.61
#